data_380396f649d3e0428986bd03efb67158
#
_entry.id   380396f649d3e0428986bd03efb67158
#
_cell.length_a   1.000
_cell.length_b   1.000
_cell.length_c   1.000
_cell.angle_alpha   90.00
_cell.angle_beta   90.00
_cell.angle_gamma   90.00
#
_symmetry.space_group_name_H-M   'P 1'
#
loop_
_entity.id
_entity.type
_entity.pdbx_description
1 polymer ?
#
loop_
_entity_poly.entity_id
_entity_poly.type
_entity_poly.pdbx_seq_one_letter_code
_entity_poly.pdbx_strand_id
1 'polypeptide(L)'
;LLGLWGCTAAPVKELPDNVKLSEPQSRMGSTVRLVDAVTFERQGAVKQSPATCVSLNVDNSEVTLSDSSASFVGSYTGTYYDIESSRKEGGGATLQHADAESGVVVAKGVTEYTSGGLMPIGHAARYKLLVAPMPGKTVVQFKDIEYAQKSTGYMENTGFQRLGTWWGSGVMDAYAAMEQQADKVLDCIYSESLIGE
;
A
#
# COMPACT_ATOMS: atom_id res chain seq x y z
N LEU A 1 1.97 -23.28 -40.21
CA LEU A 1 1.18 -22.89 -39.02
C LEU A 1 2.13 -22.44 -37.95
N LEU A 2 2.43 -21.13 -37.87
CA LEU A 2 3.21 -20.50 -36.82
C LEU A 2 2.25 -20.16 -35.69
N GLY A 3 2.35 -20.91 -34.56
CA GLY A 3 1.60 -20.61 -33.36
C GLY A 3 2.11 -19.33 -32.72
N LEU A 4 1.24 -18.31 -32.64
CA LEU A 4 1.45 -17.12 -31.80
C LEU A 4 1.40 -17.54 -30.33
N TRP A 5 2.57 -17.66 -29.70
CA TRP A 5 2.67 -17.77 -28.26
C TRP A 5 2.32 -16.41 -27.67
N GLY A 6 1.05 -16.24 -27.28
CA GLY A 6 0.65 -15.10 -26.48
C GLY A 6 1.39 -15.14 -25.15
N CYS A 7 2.08 -14.04 -24.81
CA CYS A 7 2.59 -13.84 -23.47
C CYS A 7 1.41 -13.77 -22.50
N THR A 8 1.00 -14.90 -21.94
CA THR A 8 0.10 -14.93 -20.79
C THR A 8 0.91 -14.47 -19.58
N ALA A 9 0.55 -13.33 -19.02
CA ALA A 9 1.11 -12.89 -17.76
C ALA A 9 0.93 -14.01 -16.72
N ALA A 10 2.04 -14.49 -16.14
CA ALA A 10 1.98 -15.53 -15.13
C ALA A 10 1.10 -15.05 -13.97
N PRO A 11 0.19 -15.90 -13.45
CA PRO A 11 -0.60 -15.54 -12.29
C PRO A 11 0.33 -15.27 -11.11
N VAL A 12 -0.02 -14.26 -10.31
CA VAL A 12 0.65 -13.99 -9.05
C VAL A 12 0.56 -15.24 -8.17
N LYS A 13 1.64 -15.54 -7.45
CA LYS A 13 1.68 -16.53 -6.38
C LYS A 13 0.40 -16.44 -5.53
N GLU A 14 -0.17 -17.55 -5.11
CA GLU A 14 -1.38 -17.57 -4.30
C GLU A 14 -1.32 -16.51 -3.19
N LEU A 15 -2.32 -15.63 -3.20
CA LEU A 15 -2.46 -14.61 -2.17
C LEU A 15 -2.97 -15.25 -0.88
N PRO A 16 -2.61 -14.72 0.29
CA PRO A 16 -3.15 -15.18 1.57
C PRO A 16 -4.67 -15.11 1.64
N ASP A 17 -5.30 -16.01 2.38
CA ASP A 17 -6.77 -16.13 2.51
C ASP A 17 -7.43 -14.89 3.11
N ASN A 18 -6.68 -14.06 3.83
CA ASN A 18 -7.15 -12.80 4.42
C ASN A 18 -7.19 -11.63 3.43
N VAL A 19 -6.88 -11.88 2.16
CA VAL A 19 -6.99 -10.90 1.06
C VAL A 19 -8.30 -11.08 0.32
N LYS A 20 -9.16 -10.07 0.36
CA LYS A 20 -10.40 -10.01 -0.43
C LYS A 20 -10.11 -9.36 -1.77
N LEU A 21 -10.48 -10.07 -2.84
CA LEU A 21 -10.34 -9.59 -4.22
C LEU A 21 -11.68 -9.14 -4.78
N SER A 22 -11.62 -8.17 -5.70
CA SER A 22 -12.77 -7.75 -6.51
C SER A 22 -13.21 -8.85 -7.49
N GLU A 23 -14.35 -8.65 -8.13
CA GLU A 23 -14.70 -9.40 -9.32
C GLU A 23 -13.62 -9.24 -10.40
N PRO A 24 -13.42 -10.29 -11.24
CA PRO A 24 -12.45 -10.23 -12.33
C PRO A 24 -12.78 -9.10 -13.30
N GLN A 25 -11.75 -8.34 -13.71
CA GLN A 25 -11.86 -7.24 -14.66
C GLN A 25 -10.91 -7.48 -15.83
N SER A 26 -11.32 -7.09 -17.05
CA SER A 26 -10.44 -7.11 -18.22
C SER A 26 -9.59 -5.84 -18.25
N ARG A 27 -8.25 -6.00 -18.28
CA ARG A 27 -7.30 -4.91 -18.44
C ARG A 27 -6.24 -5.30 -19.45
N MET A 28 -6.13 -4.56 -20.56
CA MET A 28 -5.16 -4.82 -21.63
C MET A 28 -5.15 -6.29 -22.11
N GLY A 29 -6.34 -6.90 -22.28
CA GLY A 29 -6.48 -8.29 -22.75
C GLY A 29 -6.18 -9.37 -21.70
N SER A 30 -5.86 -9.00 -20.46
CA SER A 30 -5.65 -9.93 -19.34
C SER A 30 -6.76 -9.78 -18.31
N THR A 31 -7.13 -10.89 -17.66
CA THR A 31 -8.06 -10.88 -16.54
C THR A 31 -7.28 -10.57 -15.27
N VAL A 32 -7.63 -9.48 -14.61
CA VAL A 32 -7.02 -9.03 -13.35
C VAL A 32 -8.09 -8.85 -12.29
N ARG A 33 -7.68 -8.92 -11.01
CA ARG A 33 -8.52 -8.57 -9.87
C ARG A 33 -7.84 -7.47 -9.06
N LEU A 34 -8.64 -6.60 -8.45
CA LEU A 34 -8.14 -5.58 -7.54
C LEU A 34 -8.19 -6.12 -6.10
N VAL A 35 -7.31 -5.62 -5.25
CA VAL A 35 -7.36 -5.89 -3.82
C VAL A 35 -8.40 -4.95 -3.21
N ASP A 36 -9.51 -5.51 -2.73
CA ASP A 36 -10.58 -4.74 -2.10
C ASP A 36 -10.34 -4.52 -0.62
N ALA A 37 -9.78 -5.54 0.06
CA ALA A 37 -9.43 -5.45 1.47
C ALA A 37 -8.35 -6.47 1.84
N VAL A 38 -7.58 -6.13 2.88
CA VAL A 38 -6.72 -7.07 3.60
C VAL A 38 -7.07 -6.98 5.08
N THR A 39 -7.30 -8.13 5.74
CA THR A 39 -7.79 -8.17 7.12
C THR A 39 -6.85 -8.99 7.99
N PHE A 40 -6.36 -8.39 9.05
CA PHE A 40 -5.57 -9.04 10.10
C PHE A 40 -6.36 -9.09 11.39
N GLU A 41 -6.16 -10.12 12.19
CA GLU A 41 -6.80 -10.23 13.51
C GLU A 41 -5.85 -10.83 14.54
N ARG A 42 -6.04 -10.43 15.78
CA ARG A 42 -5.31 -10.97 16.92
C ARG A 42 -6.26 -11.22 18.08
N GLN A 43 -6.12 -12.39 18.70
CA GLN A 43 -6.88 -12.77 19.89
C GLN A 43 -6.30 -12.10 21.13
N GLY A 44 -7.14 -11.73 22.09
CA GLY A 44 -6.73 -11.16 23.35
C GLY A 44 -7.66 -10.06 23.86
N ALA A 45 -7.38 -9.58 25.08
CA ALA A 45 -8.06 -8.43 25.66
C ALA A 45 -7.31 -7.14 25.30
N VAL A 46 -8.04 -6.12 24.87
CA VAL A 46 -7.50 -4.78 24.60
C VAL A 46 -6.96 -4.17 25.89
N LYS A 47 -5.73 -3.72 25.89
CA LYS A 47 -5.05 -3.07 27.04
C LYS A 47 -4.84 -1.58 26.81
N GLN A 48 -4.64 -1.17 25.56
CA GLN A 48 -4.42 0.20 25.17
C GLN A 48 -5.50 0.71 24.22
N SER A 49 -5.74 2.00 24.23
CA SER A 49 -6.70 2.65 23.32
C SER A 49 -6.31 2.44 21.85
N PRO A 50 -7.19 1.85 21.03
CA PRO A 50 -6.92 1.71 19.59
C PRO A 50 -6.63 3.04 18.90
N ALA A 51 -7.31 4.13 19.27
CA ALA A 51 -7.10 5.46 18.72
C ALA A 51 -5.68 5.98 19.00
N THR A 52 -5.20 5.77 20.25
CA THR A 52 -3.83 6.12 20.63
C THR A 52 -2.82 5.29 19.84
N CYS A 53 -3.04 3.97 19.74
CA CYS A 53 -2.13 3.08 19.02
C CYS A 53 -2.06 3.38 17.53
N VAL A 54 -3.19 3.71 16.91
CA VAL A 54 -3.24 4.15 15.51
C VAL A 54 -2.49 5.48 15.33
N SER A 55 -2.72 6.46 16.22
CA SER A 55 -2.03 7.76 16.14
C SER A 55 -0.52 7.66 16.28
N LEU A 56 -0.02 6.69 17.07
CA LEU A 56 1.41 6.50 17.30
C LEU A 56 2.10 5.71 16.20
N ASN A 57 1.39 4.80 15.54
CA ASN A 57 2.00 3.82 14.64
C ASN A 57 1.63 4.02 13.16
N VAL A 58 0.57 4.74 12.84
CA VAL A 58 0.14 4.95 11.45
C VAL A 58 0.59 6.32 10.98
N ASP A 59 1.42 6.34 9.95
CA ASP A 59 1.82 7.56 9.26
C ASP A 59 0.85 7.87 8.10
N ASN A 60 0.59 9.14 7.86
CA ASN A 60 -0.17 9.65 6.72
C ASN A 60 0.55 10.88 6.12
N SER A 61 1.87 10.81 6.03
CA SER A 61 2.69 11.85 5.42
C SER A 61 2.48 11.94 3.91
N GLU A 62 2.85 13.08 3.33
CA GLU A 62 2.92 13.24 1.88
C GLU A 62 4.01 12.33 1.30
N VAL A 63 3.70 11.70 0.17
CA VAL A 63 4.64 10.90 -0.62
C VAL A 63 5.14 11.74 -1.79
N THR A 64 6.46 11.82 -1.95
CA THR A 64 7.05 12.42 -3.14
C THR A 64 7.14 11.39 -4.26
N LEU A 65 6.53 11.69 -5.39
CA LEU A 65 6.56 10.93 -6.63
C LEU A 65 7.38 11.69 -7.66
N SER A 66 8.29 11.02 -8.37
CA SER A 66 9.16 11.67 -9.35
C SER A 66 9.31 10.86 -10.63
N ASP A 67 9.71 11.56 -11.70
CA ASP A 67 10.12 10.99 -12.97
C ASP A 67 11.05 11.94 -13.73
N SER A 68 11.72 11.40 -14.75
CA SER A 68 12.55 12.14 -15.69
C SER A 68 11.99 12.02 -17.13
N SER A 69 10.67 11.88 -17.26
CA SER A 69 9.97 11.65 -18.54
C SER A 69 10.11 12.84 -19.51
N ALA A 70 10.35 14.04 -18.99
CA ALA A 70 10.56 15.26 -19.76
C ALA A 70 12.00 15.41 -20.30
N SER A 71 12.92 14.52 -19.93
CA SER A 71 14.33 14.56 -20.37
C SER A 71 14.45 14.26 -21.86
N PHE A 72 15.35 14.95 -22.56
CA PHE A 72 15.53 14.79 -24.00
C PHE A 72 16.98 15.06 -24.45
N VAL A 73 17.31 14.59 -25.65
CA VAL A 73 18.55 14.94 -26.34
C VAL A 73 18.25 16.09 -27.33
N GLY A 74 18.98 17.20 -27.16
CA GLY A 74 18.83 18.36 -28.05
C GLY A 74 19.20 18.01 -29.49
N SER A 75 18.27 18.19 -30.42
CA SER A 75 18.41 17.79 -31.83
C SER A 75 19.55 18.49 -32.58
N TYR A 76 19.95 19.67 -32.15
CA TYR A 76 21.04 20.44 -32.76
C TYR A 76 22.38 20.32 -32.02
N THR A 77 22.32 20.12 -30.69
CA THR A 77 23.52 20.11 -29.84
C THR A 77 24.03 18.71 -29.55
N GLY A 78 23.16 17.66 -29.66
CA GLY A 78 23.43 16.31 -29.19
C GLY A 78 23.56 16.22 -27.67
N THR A 79 23.31 17.32 -26.95
CA THR A 79 23.42 17.36 -25.49
C THR A 79 22.19 16.72 -24.86
N TYR A 80 22.39 15.87 -23.85
CA TYR A 80 21.32 15.34 -23.05
C TYR A 80 20.91 16.38 -21.97
N TYR A 81 19.63 16.65 -21.89
CA TYR A 81 19.01 17.51 -20.89
C TYR A 81 18.20 16.63 -19.94
N ASP A 82 18.67 16.53 -18.70
CA ASP A 82 17.99 15.82 -17.62
C ASP A 82 16.98 16.76 -16.96
N ILE A 83 15.70 16.42 -17.05
CA ILE A 83 14.62 17.20 -16.47
C ILE A 83 13.85 16.29 -15.51
N GLU A 84 14.07 16.48 -14.21
CA GLU A 84 13.36 15.79 -13.18
C GLU A 84 12.08 16.52 -12.81
N SER A 85 10.95 15.80 -12.85
CA SER A 85 9.66 16.24 -12.35
C SER A 85 9.39 15.58 -11.01
N SER A 86 8.83 16.32 -10.06
CA SER A 86 8.38 15.76 -8.79
C SER A 86 7.10 16.40 -8.31
N ARG A 87 6.25 15.61 -7.67
CA ARG A 87 5.04 16.09 -7.01
C ARG A 87 4.83 15.36 -5.70
N LYS A 88 4.14 16.00 -4.77
CA LYS A 88 3.73 15.42 -3.50
C LYS A 88 2.26 15.03 -3.55
N GLU A 89 1.94 13.85 -3.08
CA GLU A 89 0.56 13.33 -2.99
C GLU A 89 0.27 12.79 -1.60
N GLY A 90 -0.97 12.98 -1.13
CA GLY A 90 -1.43 12.49 0.18
C GLY A 90 -1.28 13.51 1.29
N GLY A 91 -1.02 13.02 2.49
CA GLY A 91 -0.93 13.86 3.69
C GLY A 91 -2.28 14.15 4.36
N GLY A 92 -2.20 14.88 5.47
CA GLY A 92 -3.36 15.29 6.27
C GLY A 92 -3.53 14.48 7.55
N ALA A 93 -4.68 14.64 8.21
CA ALA A 93 -4.97 13.99 9.47
C ALA A 93 -5.04 12.45 9.30
N THR A 94 -4.29 11.73 10.14
CA THR A 94 -4.31 10.26 10.16
C THR A 94 -5.66 9.76 10.67
N LEU A 95 -6.11 10.19 11.83
CA LEU A 95 -7.42 9.81 12.37
C LEU A 95 -8.54 10.54 11.63
N GLN A 96 -9.49 9.77 11.12
CA GLN A 96 -10.71 10.27 10.47
C GLN A 96 -11.90 10.20 11.40
N HIS A 97 -11.96 9.14 12.20
CA HIS A 97 -13.01 8.90 13.18
C HIS A 97 -12.49 8.00 14.29
N ALA A 98 -12.89 8.28 15.53
CA ALA A 98 -12.66 7.41 16.67
C ALA A 98 -13.90 7.43 17.56
N ASP A 99 -14.50 6.27 17.75
CA ASP A 99 -15.63 6.08 18.65
C ASP A 99 -15.11 5.60 20.00
N ALA A 100 -15.27 6.42 21.03
CA ALA A 100 -14.79 6.14 22.36
C ALA A 100 -15.57 5.00 23.07
N GLU A 101 -16.82 4.76 22.67
CA GLU A 101 -17.68 3.75 23.31
C GLU A 101 -17.37 2.35 22.75
N SER A 102 -17.33 2.20 21.44
CA SER A 102 -17.00 0.93 20.78
C SER A 102 -15.52 0.68 20.61
N GLY A 103 -14.69 1.70 20.76
CA GLY A 103 -13.26 1.65 20.46
C GLY A 103 -12.92 1.53 18.97
N VAL A 104 -13.92 1.65 18.09
CA VAL A 104 -13.71 1.59 16.63
C VAL A 104 -12.99 2.84 16.14
N VAL A 105 -11.96 2.63 15.32
CA VAL A 105 -11.14 3.70 14.75
C VAL A 105 -11.10 3.57 13.24
N VAL A 106 -11.28 4.70 12.54
CA VAL A 106 -11.06 4.83 11.10
C VAL A 106 -9.92 5.82 10.88
N ALA A 107 -8.93 5.41 10.12
CA ALA A 107 -7.77 6.23 9.81
C ALA A 107 -7.44 6.19 8.31
N LYS A 108 -6.63 7.15 7.86
CA LYS A 108 -5.89 7.08 6.60
C LYS A 108 -4.42 6.87 6.93
N GLY A 109 -3.76 6.09 6.09
CA GLY A 109 -2.33 5.86 6.26
C GLY A 109 -1.63 5.63 4.93
N VAL A 110 -0.32 5.80 5.02
CA VAL A 110 0.64 5.48 3.97
C VAL A 110 1.70 4.57 4.57
N THR A 111 2.11 3.57 3.83
CA THR A 111 3.28 2.76 4.15
C THR A 111 4.20 2.71 2.94
N GLU A 112 5.49 2.93 3.17
CA GLU A 112 6.51 2.81 2.14
C GLU A 112 7.14 1.42 2.20
N TYR A 113 7.45 0.86 1.03
CA TYR A 113 8.09 -0.44 0.91
C TYR A 113 8.97 -0.49 -0.34
N THR A 114 9.78 -1.51 -0.42
CA THR A 114 10.68 -1.72 -1.56
C THR A 114 10.32 -3.06 -2.19
N SER A 115 10.08 -3.08 -3.48
CA SER A 115 9.89 -4.35 -4.19
C SER A 115 11.24 -5.06 -4.33
N GLY A 116 11.20 -6.40 -4.14
CA GLY A 116 12.38 -7.25 -4.23
C GLY A 116 12.94 -7.34 -5.64
N GLY A 117 14.24 -7.63 -5.73
CA GLY A 117 14.97 -7.86 -6.98
C GLY A 117 16.41 -7.35 -6.92
N LEU A 118 17.13 -7.49 -8.04
CA LEU A 118 18.50 -6.99 -8.18
C LEU A 118 18.61 -5.46 -8.10
N MET A 119 17.53 -4.77 -8.46
CA MET A 119 17.40 -3.32 -8.31
C MET A 119 16.15 -3.04 -7.47
N PRO A 120 16.32 -2.66 -6.19
CA PRO A 120 15.20 -2.33 -5.32
C PRO A 120 14.48 -1.07 -5.81
N ILE A 121 13.15 -1.17 -5.96
CA ILE A 121 12.29 -0.07 -6.41
C ILE A 121 11.45 0.38 -5.23
N GLY A 122 11.53 1.67 -4.88
CA GLY A 122 10.73 2.27 -3.83
C GLY A 122 9.26 2.44 -4.24
N HIS A 123 8.36 2.01 -3.40
CA HIS A 123 6.92 2.12 -3.56
C HIS A 123 6.29 2.74 -2.31
N ALA A 124 5.08 3.25 -2.47
CA ALA A 124 4.21 3.64 -1.38
C ALA A 124 2.82 3.02 -1.60
N ALA A 125 2.19 2.54 -0.53
CA ALA A 125 0.79 2.16 -0.51
C ALA A 125 0.03 3.10 0.41
N ARG A 126 -1.07 3.68 -0.07
CA ARG A 126 -2.01 4.44 0.74
C ARG A 126 -3.31 3.67 0.91
N TYR A 127 -3.94 3.84 2.05
CA TYR A 127 -5.11 3.04 2.41
C TYR A 127 -6.00 3.75 3.43
N LYS A 128 -7.23 3.26 3.57
CA LYS A 128 -8.06 3.45 4.76
C LYS A 128 -7.86 2.27 5.70
N LEU A 129 -7.67 2.56 6.98
CA LEU A 129 -7.52 1.59 8.06
C LEU A 129 -8.74 1.62 8.95
N LEU A 130 -9.34 0.46 9.18
CA LEU A 130 -10.35 0.23 10.19
C LEU A 130 -9.76 -0.64 11.29
N VAL A 131 -9.79 -0.18 12.53
CA VAL A 131 -9.46 -0.97 13.73
C VAL A 131 -10.72 -1.16 14.53
N ALA A 132 -11.14 -2.39 14.73
CA ALA A 132 -12.38 -2.74 15.40
C ALA A 132 -12.13 -3.76 16.52
N PRO A 133 -12.12 -3.35 17.79
CA PRO A 133 -12.18 -4.28 18.91
C PRO A 133 -13.48 -5.05 18.90
N MET A 134 -13.38 -6.35 19.10
CA MET A 134 -14.51 -7.28 19.22
C MET A 134 -14.34 -8.13 20.48
N PRO A 135 -15.38 -8.82 20.97
CA PRO A 135 -15.24 -9.73 22.09
C PRO A 135 -14.14 -10.78 21.82
N GLY A 136 -13.06 -10.73 22.61
CA GLY A 136 -11.94 -11.66 22.54
C GLY A 136 -10.92 -11.45 21.43
N LYS A 137 -11.10 -10.47 20.51
CA LYS A 137 -10.14 -10.16 19.45
C LYS A 137 -10.21 -8.72 18.98
N THR A 138 -9.17 -8.27 18.28
CA THR A 138 -9.18 -7.01 17.51
C THR A 138 -8.95 -7.32 16.03
N VAL A 139 -9.73 -6.67 15.18
CA VAL A 139 -9.63 -6.75 13.72
C VAL A 139 -9.02 -5.46 13.19
N VAL A 140 -8.02 -5.58 12.33
CA VAL A 140 -7.39 -4.49 11.58
C VAL A 140 -7.62 -4.74 10.10
N GLN A 141 -8.34 -3.85 9.42
CA GLN A 141 -8.70 -4.01 8.02
C GLN A 141 -8.24 -2.83 7.18
N PHE A 142 -7.51 -3.11 6.12
CA PHE A 142 -7.10 -2.16 5.09
C PHE A 142 -8.09 -2.19 3.94
N LYS A 143 -8.52 -1.01 3.49
CA LYS A 143 -9.43 -0.81 2.35
C LYS A 143 -8.95 0.34 1.47
N ASP A 144 -9.54 0.45 0.28
CA ASP A 144 -9.20 1.50 -0.70
C ASP A 144 -7.69 1.58 -0.93
N ILE A 145 -7.09 0.39 -1.11
CA ILE A 145 -5.64 0.23 -1.19
C ILE A 145 -5.19 0.67 -2.58
N GLU A 146 -4.34 1.68 -2.61
CA GLU A 146 -3.70 2.19 -3.80
C GLU A 146 -2.19 2.18 -3.62
N TYR A 147 -1.44 2.00 -4.70
CA TYR A 147 0.01 2.01 -4.68
C TYR A 147 0.57 2.93 -5.76
N ALA A 148 1.77 3.44 -5.53
CA ALA A 148 2.54 4.18 -6.50
C ALA A 148 4.01 3.77 -6.41
N GLN A 149 4.70 3.77 -7.55
CA GLN A 149 6.17 3.74 -7.58
C GLN A 149 6.67 5.15 -7.29
N LYS A 150 7.63 5.29 -6.37
CA LYS A 150 8.13 6.61 -5.94
C LYS A 150 8.92 7.32 -7.04
N SER A 151 9.70 6.57 -7.82
CA SER A 151 10.40 7.10 -9.00
C SER A 151 10.26 6.14 -10.16
N THR A 152 9.77 6.61 -11.29
CA THR A 152 9.55 5.82 -12.51
C THR A 152 10.65 6.00 -13.56
N GLY A 153 11.71 6.77 -13.25
CA GLY A 153 12.79 7.06 -14.18
C GLY A 153 12.27 7.83 -15.40
N TYR A 154 12.55 7.33 -16.59
CA TYR A 154 12.15 7.98 -17.85
C TYR A 154 10.68 7.80 -18.26
N MET A 155 9.88 7.07 -17.48
CA MET A 155 8.44 6.95 -17.72
C MET A 155 7.69 7.95 -16.84
N GLU A 156 6.64 8.57 -17.41
CA GLU A 156 5.78 9.47 -16.64
C GLU A 156 5.20 8.78 -15.40
N ASN A 157 5.33 9.42 -14.24
CA ASN A 157 4.76 8.92 -13.01
C ASN A 157 3.27 9.27 -12.92
N THR A 158 2.41 8.28 -13.16
CA THR A 158 0.95 8.45 -13.16
C THR A 158 0.33 8.52 -11.77
N GLY A 159 1.13 8.40 -10.70
CA GLY A 159 0.66 8.50 -9.32
C GLY A 159 0.06 7.22 -8.76
N PHE A 160 -0.78 7.38 -7.73
CA PHE A 160 -1.42 6.26 -7.07
C PHE A 160 -2.51 5.62 -7.94
N GLN A 161 -2.51 4.30 -8.00
CA GLN A 161 -3.50 3.48 -8.67
C GLN A 161 -3.91 2.30 -7.79
N ARG A 162 -5.13 1.76 -8.02
CA ARG A 162 -5.63 0.62 -7.25
C ARG A 162 -4.66 -0.56 -7.32
N LEU A 163 -4.36 -1.14 -6.16
CA LEU A 163 -3.53 -2.34 -6.07
C LEU A 163 -4.26 -3.54 -6.70
N GLY A 164 -3.57 -4.30 -7.52
CA GLY A 164 -4.16 -5.44 -8.20
C GLY A 164 -3.21 -6.62 -8.34
N THR A 165 -3.71 -7.71 -8.93
CA THR A 165 -3.03 -9.01 -8.97
C THR A 165 -2.25 -9.28 -10.26
N TRP A 166 -1.94 -8.25 -11.06
CA TRP A 166 -1.12 -8.43 -12.26
C TRP A 166 0.37 -8.56 -11.92
N TRP A 167 1.09 -9.19 -12.81
CA TRP A 167 2.54 -9.29 -12.67
C TRP A 167 3.20 -7.91 -12.60
N GLY A 168 4.12 -7.73 -11.66
CA GLY A 168 4.78 -6.43 -11.44
C GLY A 168 3.99 -5.43 -10.60
N SER A 169 2.79 -5.77 -10.12
CA SER A 169 2.01 -4.91 -9.21
C SER A 169 2.66 -4.75 -7.82
N GLY A 170 3.60 -5.64 -7.45
CA GLY A 170 4.20 -5.66 -6.12
C GLY A 170 3.19 -6.02 -5.01
N VAL A 171 2.10 -6.71 -5.34
CA VAL A 171 1.01 -7.00 -4.39
C VAL A 171 1.48 -7.74 -3.14
N MET A 172 2.47 -8.65 -3.24
CA MET A 172 3.00 -9.38 -2.09
C MET A 172 3.88 -8.49 -1.20
N ASP A 173 4.66 -7.58 -1.80
CA ASP A 173 5.48 -6.62 -1.05
C ASP A 173 4.58 -5.60 -0.33
N ALA A 174 3.52 -5.13 -1.00
CA ALA A 174 2.51 -4.28 -0.39
C ALA A 174 1.77 -4.99 0.75
N TYR A 175 1.42 -6.28 0.55
CA TYR A 175 0.83 -7.11 1.60
C TYR A 175 1.74 -7.20 2.83
N ALA A 176 3.02 -7.52 2.64
CA ALA A 176 3.99 -7.62 3.73
C ALA A 176 4.16 -6.30 4.49
N ALA A 177 4.14 -5.16 3.78
CA ALA A 177 4.18 -3.84 4.41
C ALA A 177 2.92 -3.54 5.23
N MET A 178 1.73 -3.93 4.74
CA MET A 178 0.47 -3.80 5.49
C MET A 178 0.42 -4.74 6.70
N GLU A 179 0.96 -5.96 6.58
CA GLU A 179 1.09 -6.91 7.69
C GLU A 179 1.96 -6.33 8.81
N GLN A 180 3.14 -5.82 8.49
CA GLN A 180 3.99 -5.12 9.46
C GLN A 180 3.30 -3.93 10.11
N GLN A 181 2.52 -3.19 9.33
CA GLN A 181 1.76 -2.05 9.85
C GLN A 181 0.64 -2.50 10.81
N ALA A 182 -0.07 -3.58 10.46
CA ALA A 182 -1.09 -4.19 11.34
C ALA A 182 -0.46 -4.69 12.64
N ASP A 183 0.68 -5.36 12.55
CA ASP A 183 1.40 -5.87 13.72
C ASP A 183 1.80 -4.75 14.68
N LYS A 184 2.35 -3.63 14.21
CA LYS A 184 2.69 -2.48 15.05
C LYS A 184 1.47 -1.94 15.82
N VAL A 185 0.33 -1.83 15.14
CA VAL A 185 -0.92 -1.36 15.77
C VAL A 185 -1.43 -2.37 16.79
N LEU A 186 -1.42 -3.66 16.45
CA LEU A 186 -1.89 -4.73 17.33
C LEU A 186 -0.94 -4.93 18.53
N ASP A 187 0.38 -4.88 18.31
CA ASP A 187 1.36 -4.93 19.41
C ASP A 187 1.13 -3.82 20.43
N CYS A 188 0.91 -2.60 19.95
CA CYS A 188 0.56 -1.48 20.82
C CYS A 188 -0.73 -1.74 21.59
N ILE A 189 -1.82 -2.18 20.94
CA ILE A 189 -3.14 -2.41 21.55
C ILE A 189 -3.05 -3.46 22.67
N TYR A 190 -2.20 -4.47 22.52
CA TYR A 190 -2.03 -5.57 23.47
C TYR A 190 -0.86 -5.38 24.46
N SER A 191 -0.08 -4.30 24.33
CA SER A 191 1.03 -4.00 25.23
C SER A 191 0.55 -3.60 26.64
N GLU A 192 1.32 -3.95 27.67
CA GLU A 192 1.05 -3.56 29.06
C GLU A 192 1.31 -2.07 29.29
N SER A 193 2.24 -1.47 28.54
CA SER A 193 2.64 -0.07 28.67
C SER A 193 2.89 0.56 27.30
N LEU A 194 2.51 1.84 27.15
CA LEU A 194 2.85 2.66 25.98
C LEU A 194 4.25 3.29 26.11
N ILE A 195 4.79 3.33 27.32
CA ILE A 195 6.11 3.88 27.62
C ILE A 195 7.01 2.68 27.88
N GLY A 196 7.97 2.43 26.99
CA GLY A 196 8.99 1.42 27.22
C GLY A 196 9.79 1.76 28.48
N GLU A 197 10.03 0.74 29.30
CA GLU A 197 10.95 0.84 30.46
C GLU A 197 12.37 1.08 29.99
#